data_ea7c878a4f843c374cf1c57c84f86aa5
#
_entry.id   ea7c878a4f843c374cf1c57c84f86aa5
#
_cell.length_a   1.000
_cell.length_b   1.000
_cell.length_c   1.000
_cell.angle_alpha   90.00
_cell.angle_beta   90.00
_cell.angle_gamma   90.00
#
_symmetry.space_group_name_H-M   'P 1'
#
loop_
_entity.id
_entity.type
_entity.pdbx_description
1 polymer ?
#
loop_
_entity_poly.entity_id
_entity_poly.type
_entity_poly.pdbx_seq_one_letter_code
_entity_poly.pdbx_strand_id
1 'polypeptide(L)'
;MGAAQPPSAPGDLARAGRALGRTARGGADASQLLGRHAVGCEGTHGVFPKCNLTCTPCYHSADANKVRVDGQHTVAQVDAQMAYFRQRRGPYAHAQLIGGEVSLLAPDDHAAALLRMRTHGREPMSMTHGDFDADYLRELVVDGRGGLRLQRVSFAAHFDSLMRGRRGAVRPRTEAELHPFRRRFVQMFRELRAETGLRYYLAHNMTVTPANLGQVAETVRAVVPMGYSMMSFQPAAHVGDDRRWREDYRQVGIDEVWAALEEGVGHRVPWEGLQFGDPRCNRTAWGALVDGRWVPVLDPHDARDLAARDRFLDHFGGVAFTGTAPALLLVKVLRVLRHHPGDAAVALRWATLAVRRAGGLRRVIGAARRGTVRPMTFEVHSFMDAAQVGPAWELMQRGVAAEDPELRATQERLAACTYTMAHPETGRLVPACAQHSVLDVEENAQLRKLLPLTVLG
;
A
#
# COMPACT_ATOMS: atom_id res chain seq x y z
N MET A 1 -31.26 -21.24 6.89
CA MET A 1 -31.01 -19.84 7.27
C MET A 1 -29.64 -19.51 6.69
N GLY A 2 -29.61 -18.77 5.57
CA GLY A 2 -28.35 -18.39 4.92
C GLY A 2 -27.65 -17.33 5.78
N ALA A 3 -26.45 -17.60 6.24
CA ALA A 3 -25.62 -16.61 6.88
C ALA A 3 -25.39 -15.46 5.89
N ALA A 4 -25.71 -14.23 6.27
CA ALA A 4 -25.40 -13.07 5.48
C ALA A 4 -23.86 -13.03 5.28
N GLN A 5 -23.43 -13.03 4.04
CA GLN A 5 -22.00 -12.89 3.76
C GLN A 5 -21.53 -11.48 4.16
N PRO A 6 -20.33 -11.32 4.73
CA PRO A 6 -19.76 -10.00 4.93
C PRO A 6 -19.62 -9.30 3.58
N PRO A 7 -19.65 -7.98 3.54
CA PRO A 7 -19.48 -7.22 2.29
C PRO A 7 -18.15 -7.57 1.64
N SER A 8 -18.22 -8.33 0.57
CA SER A 8 -17.04 -8.86 -0.12
C SER A 8 -17.00 -8.47 -1.60
N ALA A 9 -18.12 -7.97 -2.12
CA ALA A 9 -18.23 -7.52 -3.50
C ALA A 9 -17.93 -6.03 -3.63
N PRO A 10 -17.39 -5.55 -4.77
CA PRO A 10 -17.22 -4.12 -5.03
C PRO A 10 -18.49 -3.30 -4.80
N GLY A 11 -19.64 -3.85 -5.11
CA GLY A 11 -20.93 -3.21 -4.84
C GLY A 11 -21.24 -3.04 -3.35
N ASP A 12 -20.77 -3.94 -2.50
CA ASP A 12 -20.96 -3.87 -1.05
C ASP A 12 -20.02 -2.86 -0.42
N LEU A 13 -18.77 -2.79 -0.89
CA LEU A 13 -17.80 -1.75 -0.50
C LEU A 13 -18.30 -0.35 -0.94
N ALA A 14 -18.88 -0.25 -2.14
CA ALA A 14 -19.50 0.98 -2.61
C ALA A 14 -20.74 1.38 -1.79
N ARG A 15 -21.53 0.41 -1.31
CA ARG A 15 -22.67 0.67 -0.40
C ARG A 15 -22.19 1.07 0.99
N ALA A 16 -21.16 0.41 1.52
CA ALA A 16 -20.53 0.79 2.78
C ALA A 16 -19.89 2.18 2.68
N GLY A 17 -19.17 2.47 1.60
CA GLY A 17 -18.66 3.81 1.29
C GLY A 17 -19.75 4.86 1.18
N ARG A 18 -20.92 4.53 0.64
CA ARG A 18 -22.10 5.44 0.61
C ARG A 18 -22.76 5.59 1.96
N ALA A 19 -22.80 4.54 2.77
CA ALA A 19 -23.34 4.60 4.13
C ALA A 19 -22.44 5.42 5.07
N LEU A 20 -21.12 5.27 4.90
CA LEU A 20 -20.08 6.12 5.54
C LEU A 20 -19.91 7.45 4.81
N GLY A 21 -20.47 7.57 3.65
CA GLY A 21 -20.27 8.54 2.58
C GLY A 21 -20.66 9.96 2.84
N ARG A 22 -20.46 10.39 4.03
CA ARG A 22 -20.50 11.81 4.32
C ARG A 22 -19.13 12.44 4.39
N THR A 23 -18.08 11.68 4.16
CA THR A 23 -16.71 12.15 4.36
C THR A 23 -16.03 12.69 3.13
N ALA A 24 -16.42 12.27 1.94
CA ALA A 24 -15.88 12.87 0.73
C ALA A 24 -16.85 12.70 -0.44
N ARG A 25 -17.40 13.79 -0.93
CA ARG A 25 -18.04 13.80 -2.25
C ARG A 25 -17.00 13.33 -3.25
N GLY A 26 -17.31 12.35 -4.06
CA GLY A 26 -16.39 11.75 -5.03
C GLY A 26 -15.50 10.63 -4.49
N GLY A 27 -15.38 10.45 -3.19
CA GLY A 27 -14.72 9.32 -2.56
C GLY A 27 -15.65 8.17 -2.19
N ALA A 28 -16.91 8.26 -2.57
CA ALA A 28 -17.91 7.25 -2.26
C ALA A 28 -17.62 5.88 -2.86
N ASP A 29 -16.81 5.85 -3.90
CA ASP A 29 -16.35 4.62 -4.54
C ASP A 29 -14.85 4.72 -4.84
N ALA A 30 -14.04 4.19 -3.94
CA ALA A 30 -12.59 4.14 -4.08
C ALA A 30 -12.14 3.38 -5.34
N SER A 31 -12.99 2.54 -5.92
CA SER A 31 -12.70 1.81 -7.15
C SER A 31 -12.53 2.73 -8.36
N GLN A 32 -13.02 3.95 -8.29
CA GLN A 32 -12.98 4.90 -9.38
C GLN A 32 -11.74 5.80 -9.39
N LEU A 33 -10.92 5.74 -8.35
CA LEU A 33 -9.81 6.67 -8.17
C LEU A 33 -8.78 6.63 -9.31
N LEU A 34 -8.39 5.44 -9.75
CA LEU A 34 -7.41 5.24 -10.82
C LEU A 34 -7.94 4.35 -11.95
N GLY A 35 -9.21 4.20 -12.02
CA GLY A 35 -9.95 3.35 -12.94
C GLY A 35 -11.08 2.63 -12.20
N ARG A 36 -12.08 2.20 -12.93
CA ARG A 36 -13.32 1.63 -12.39
C ARG A 36 -13.12 0.49 -11.38
N HIS A 37 -12.02 -0.23 -11.49
CA HIS A 37 -11.73 -1.44 -10.71
C HIS A 37 -10.58 -1.27 -9.72
N ALA A 38 -10.00 -0.08 -9.60
CA ALA A 38 -8.94 0.21 -8.65
C ALA A 38 -9.53 0.43 -7.25
N VAL A 39 -9.74 -0.63 -6.50
CA VAL A 39 -10.42 -0.63 -5.20
C VAL A 39 -9.41 -0.62 -4.05
N GLY A 40 -8.47 0.31 -4.03
CA GLY A 40 -7.43 0.35 -3.00
C GLY A 40 -6.37 -0.73 -3.18
N CYS A 41 -5.81 -1.25 -2.08
CA CYS A 41 -4.79 -2.30 -2.09
C CYS A 41 -5.41 -3.69 -2.03
N GLU A 42 -4.86 -4.61 -2.81
CA GLU A 42 -5.09 -6.04 -2.69
C GLU A 42 -3.82 -6.67 -2.13
N GLY A 43 -3.94 -7.65 -1.23
CA GLY A 43 -2.79 -8.32 -0.63
C GLY A 43 -2.83 -9.82 -0.82
N THR A 44 -1.68 -10.46 -0.79
CA THR A 44 -1.56 -11.93 -0.71
C THR A 44 -1.55 -12.38 0.74
N HIS A 45 -2.04 -13.59 0.99
CA HIS A 45 -1.96 -14.28 2.28
C HIS A 45 -1.62 -15.76 2.06
N GLY A 46 -1.33 -16.48 3.12
CA GLY A 46 -1.11 -17.93 3.03
C GLY A 46 0.09 -18.36 2.17
N VAL A 47 1.00 -17.45 1.80
CA VAL A 47 2.18 -17.75 0.97
C VAL A 47 3.32 -18.31 1.82
N PHE A 48 3.86 -17.53 2.72
CA PHE A 48 4.76 -17.94 3.80
C PHE A 48 4.94 -16.77 4.77
N PRO A 49 4.88 -17.04 6.09
CA PRO A 49 5.06 -16.01 7.11
C PRO A 49 6.52 -15.84 7.56
N LYS A 50 7.48 -16.64 7.04
CA LYS A 50 8.87 -16.65 7.49
C LYS A 50 9.59 -15.35 7.15
N CYS A 51 10.33 -14.83 8.14
CA CYS A 51 11.20 -13.67 7.99
C CYS A 51 12.54 -13.92 8.69
N ASN A 52 13.62 -13.36 8.19
CA ASN A 52 14.95 -13.46 8.79
C ASN A 52 15.27 -12.27 9.72
N LEU A 53 14.35 -11.30 9.85
CA LEU A 53 14.39 -10.25 10.88
C LEU A 53 13.32 -10.50 11.95
N THR A 54 13.45 -9.81 13.07
CA THR A 54 12.46 -9.82 14.15
C THR A 54 12.03 -8.41 14.45
N CYS A 55 10.75 -8.13 14.24
CA CYS A 55 10.14 -6.83 14.56
C CYS A 55 9.35 -6.93 15.87
N THR A 56 9.27 -5.81 16.60
CA THR A 56 8.44 -5.67 17.79
C THR A 56 7.75 -4.30 17.75
N PRO A 57 6.46 -4.23 17.38
CA PRO A 57 5.57 -5.34 17.01
C PRO A 57 5.76 -5.88 15.59
N CYS A 58 5.13 -7.03 15.30
CA CYS A 58 5.00 -7.60 13.97
C CYS A 58 3.65 -8.30 13.88
N TYR A 59 2.92 -8.14 12.78
CA TYR A 59 1.64 -8.83 12.60
C TYR A 59 1.79 -10.33 12.25
N HIS A 60 2.96 -10.79 11.85
CA HIS A 60 3.26 -12.22 11.84
C HIS A 60 3.64 -12.70 13.23
N SER A 61 3.05 -13.81 13.67
CA SER A 61 3.35 -14.38 14.97
C SER A 61 4.81 -14.86 15.09
N ALA A 62 5.31 -15.00 16.31
CA ALA A 62 6.65 -15.56 16.55
C ALA A 62 6.83 -16.98 16.00
N ASP A 63 5.73 -17.71 15.81
CA ASP A 63 5.73 -19.05 15.22
C ASP A 63 5.80 -19.07 13.69
N ALA A 64 5.65 -17.92 13.05
CA ALA A 64 5.74 -17.76 11.61
C ALA A 64 7.07 -18.29 11.03
N ASN A 65 8.18 -18.14 11.76
CA ASN A 65 9.49 -18.63 11.34
C ASN A 65 9.63 -20.17 11.31
N LYS A 66 8.62 -20.91 11.77
CA LYS A 66 8.57 -22.39 11.72
C LYS A 66 8.02 -22.93 10.39
N VAL A 67 7.71 -22.07 9.44
CA VAL A 67 7.23 -22.42 8.09
C VAL A 67 8.39 -22.34 7.10
N ARG A 68 8.53 -23.35 6.24
CA ARG A 68 9.50 -23.35 5.14
C ARG A 68 9.04 -22.37 4.04
N VAL A 69 9.97 -21.65 3.43
CA VAL A 69 9.72 -20.90 2.20
C VAL A 69 9.65 -21.87 1.03
N ASP A 70 8.59 -21.79 0.24
CA ASP A 70 8.37 -22.65 -0.91
C ASP A 70 7.87 -21.83 -2.10
N GLY A 71 8.69 -21.77 -3.16
CA GLY A 71 8.39 -20.96 -4.34
C GLY A 71 7.20 -21.48 -5.13
N GLN A 72 7.06 -22.81 -5.29
CA GLN A 72 5.95 -23.39 -6.04
C GLN A 72 4.62 -23.14 -5.35
N HIS A 73 4.56 -23.36 -4.02
CA HIS A 73 3.39 -23.03 -3.22
C HIS A 73 3.04 -21.55 -3.33
N THR A 74 4.04 -20.67 -3.20
CA THR A 74 3.84 -19.21 -3.29
C THR A 74 3.26 -18.82 -4.64
N VAL A 75 3.83 -19.29 -5.74
CA VAL A 75 3.34 -18.97 -7.10
C VAL A 75 1.92 -19.47 -7.30
N ALA A 76 1.58 -20.68 -6.83
CA ALA A 76 0.25 -21.25 -6.93
C ALA A 76 -0.79 -20.45 -6.13
N GLN A 77 -0.46 -20.05 -4.90
CA GLN A 77 -1.34 -19.22 -4.05
C GLN A 77 -1.57 -17.84 -4.67
N VAL A 78 -0.52 -17.19 -5.14
CA VAL A 78 -0.61 -15.90 -5.84
C VAL A 78 -1.50 -16.00 -7.07
N ASP A 79 -1.32 -17.05 -7.90
CA ASP A 79 -2.12 -17.25 -9.11
C ASP A 79 -3.62 -17.38 -8.79
N ALA A 80 -3.98 -18.22 -7.83
CA ALA A 80 -5.36 -18.45 -7.43
C ALA A 80 -6.02 -17.18 -6.86
N GLN A 81 -5.32 -16.46 -5.97
CA GLN A 81 -5.83 -15.25 -5.34
C GLN A 81 -6.01 -14.13 -6.36
N MET A 82 -5.04 -13.91 -7.25
CA MET A 82 -5.12 -12.88 -8.28
C MET A 82 -6.17 -13.19 -9.35
N ALA A 83 -6.37 -14.46 -9.70
CA ALA A 83 -7.46 -14.89 -10.57
C ALA A 83 -8.82 -14.54 -9.95
N TYR A 84 -8.98 -14.81 -8.66
CA TYR A 84 -10.22 -14.50 -7.93
C TYR A 84 -10.44 -12.97 -7.83
N PHE A 85 -9.43 -12.19 -7.52
CA PHE A 85 -9.53 -10.73 -7.57
C PHE A 85 -9.94 -10.23 -8.96
N ARG A 86 -9.35 -10.76 -10.02
CA ARG A 86 -9.73 -10.40 -11.39
C ARG A 86 -11.20 -10.70 -11.68
N GLN A 87 -11.69 -11.85 -11.23
CA GLN A 87 -13.10 -12.22 -11.38
C GLN A 87 -14.03 -11.26 -10.63
N ARG A 88 -13.67 -10.89 -9.41
CA ARG A 88 -14.52 -10.08 -8.50
C ARG A 88 -14.45 -8.58 -8.78
N ARG A 89 -13.29 -8.08 -9.17
CA ARG A 89 -12.97 -6.65 -9.28
C ARG A 89 -12.54 -6.20 -10.67
N GLY A 90 -12.44 -7.12 -11.62
CA GLY A 90 -11.93 -6.84 -12.95
C GLY A 90 -10.41 -6.67 -13.02
N PRO A 91 -9.85 -6.35 -14.20
CA PRO A 91 -8.44 -6.05 -14.39
C PRO A 91 -8.07 -4.64 -13.89
N TYR A 92 -6.78 -4.32 -13.87
CA TYR A 92 -6.20 -3.00 -13.62
C TYR A 92 -6.29 -2.53 -12.16
N ALA A 93 -5.81 -3.36 -11.24
CA ALA A 93 -5.62 -3.01 -9.85
C ALA A 93 -4.14 -3.11 -9.44
N HIS A 94 -3.81 -2.50 -8.29
CA HIS A 94 -2.54 -2.70 -7.60
C HIS A 94 -2.68 -3.83 -6.60
N ALA A 95 -1.66 -4.69 -6.49
CA ALA A 95 -1.65 -5.75 -5.51
C ALA A 95 -0.28 -5.88 -4.86
N GLN A 96 -0.27 -6.21 -3.58
CA GLN A 96 0.93 -6.40 -2.78
C GLN A 96 1.26 -7.87 -2.67
N LEU A 97 2.48 -8.25 -3.04
CA LEU A 97 3.04 -9.54 -2.68
C LEU A 97 3.57 -9.43 -1.25
N ILE A 98 2.84 -10.06 -0.34
CA ILE A 98 3.12 -10.04 1.10
C ILE A 98 3.43 -11.45 1.55
N GLY A 99 4.48 -11.58 2.34
CA GLY A 99 4.88 -12.75 3.09
C GLY A 99 5.57 -12.29 4.37
N GLY A 100 6.34 -13.15 5.01
CA GLY A 100 7.24 -12.71 6.08
C GLY A 100 8.34 -11.79 5.52
N GLU A 101 9.12 -12.32 4.57
CA GLU A 101 10.08 -11.56 3.78
C GLU A 101 10.19 -12.14 2.36
N VAL A 102 9.76 -11.37 1.38
CA VAL A 102 9.70 -11.85 -0.02
C VAL A 102 11.06 -12.12 -0.66
N SER A 103 12.13 -11.49 -0.18
CA SER A 103 13.49 -11.77 -0.67
C SER A 103 14.09 -13.08 -0.15
N LEU A 104 13.35 -13.86 0.63
CA LEU A 104 13.67 -15.24 0.96
C LEU A 104 13.27 -16.23 -0.15
N LEU A 105 12.42 -15.82 -1.08
CA LEU A 105 12.18 -16.58 -2.31
C LEU A 105 13.44 -16.57 -3.17
N ALA A 106 13.64 -17.66 -3.92
CA ALA A 106 14.59 -17.61 -5.03
C ALA A 106 14.15 -16.51 -6.03
N PRO A 107 15.10 -15.78 -6.66
CA PRO A 107 14.77 -14.70 -7.59
C PRO A 107 13.80 -15.13 -8.72
N ASP A 108 13.94 -16.37 -9.19
CA ASP A 108 13.06 -16.93 -10.24
C ASP A 108 11.62 -17.12 -9.75
N ASP A 109 11.43 -17.66 -8.54
CA ASP A 109 10.12 -17.85 -7.95
C ASP A 109 9.45 -16.50 -7.62
N HIS A 110 10.23 -15.54 -7.12
CA HIS A 110 9.74 -14.18 -6.88
C HIS A 110 9.30 -13.54 -8.19
N ALA A 111 10.12 -13.62 -9.26
CA ALA A 111 9.77 -13.12 -10.59
C ALA A 111 8.52 -13.80 -11.14
N ALA A 112 8.40 -15.12 -10.99
CA ALA A 112 7.23 -15.88 -11.42
C ALA A 112 5.96 -15.40 -10.71
N ALA A 113 5.99 -15.18 -9.38
CA ALA A 113 4.87 -14.63 -8.62
C ALA A 113 4.45 -13.25 -9.15
N LEU A 114 5.39 -12.33 -9.37
CA LEU A 114 5.09 -11.00 -9.91
C LEU A 114 4.50 -11.06 -11.34
N LEU A 115 5.00 -11.96 -12.18
CA LEU A 115 4.46 -12.16 -13.52
C LEU A 115 3.04 -12.75 -13.47
N ARG A 116 2.75 -13.68 -12.56
CA ARG A 116 1.39 -14.19 -12.36
C ARG A 116 0.41 -13.10 -11.94
N MET A 117 0.80 -12.21 -11.03
CA MET A 117 -0.01 -11.05 -10.68
C MET A 117 -0.36 -10.21 -11.93
N ARG A 118 0.62 -9.98 -12.82
CA ARG A 118 0.40 -9.24 -14.07
C ARG A 118 -0.51 -9.95 -15.06
N THR A 119 -0.46 -11.27 -15.19
CA THR A 119 -1.37 -12.02 -16.07
C THR A 119 -2.83 -11.85 -15.65
N HIS A 120 -3.07 -11.58 -14.38
CA HIS A 120 -4.39 -11.27 -13.85
C HIS A 120 -4.72 -9.76 -13.83
N GLY A 121 -3.89 -8.93 -14.47
CA GLY A 121 -4.09 -7.49 -14.59
C GLY A 121 -3.79 -6.72 -13.29
N ARG A 122 -2.98 -7.28 -12.39
CA ARG A 122 -2.50 -6.60 -11.19
C ARG A 122 -1.11 -6.04 -11.41
N GLU A 123 -0.90 -4.78 -11.00
CA GLU A 123 0.44 -4.23 -10.92
C GLU A 123 1.03 -4.56 -9.55
N PRO A 124 2.06 -5.43 -9.49
CA PRO A 124 2.56 -5.95 -8.22
C PRO A 124 3.47 -4.96 -7.52
N MET A 125 3.40 -4.96 -6.18
CA MET A 125 4.37 -4.34 -5.28
C MET A 125 4.87 -5.38 -4.29
N SER A 126 6.19 -5.56 -4.21
CA SER A 126 6.83 -6.46 -3.25
C SER A 126 6.99 -5.76 -1.90
N MET A 127 6.45 -6.36 -0.84
CA MET A 127 6.63 -5.88 0.54
C MET A 127 7.88 -6.54 1.13
N THR A 128 8.86 -5.75 1.56
CA THR A 128 10.15 -6.25 2.00
C THR A 128 10.72 -5.41 3.15
N HIS A 129 11.61 -6.00 3.95
CA HIS A 129 12.46 -5.22 4.86
C HIS A 129 13.71 -4.63 4.18
N GLY A 130 13.95 -4.95 2.90
CA GLY A 130 15.03 -4.35 2.09
C GLY A 130 16.45 -4.77 2.47
N ASP A 131 16.65 -5.89 3.19
CA ASP A 131 17.98 -6.41 3.55
C ASP A 131 18.45 -7.51 2.58
N PHE A 132 18.35 -7.21 1.29
CA PHE A 132 18.91 -8.01 0.20
C PHE A 132 19.95 -7.19 -0.56
N ASP A 133 20.72 -7.83 -1.45
CA ASP A 133 21.79 -7.19 -2.20
C ASP A 133 21.43 -6.91 -3.67
N ALA A 134 22.38 -6.28 -4.37
CA ALA A 134 22.20 -5.93 -5.76
C ALA A 134 22.14 -7.16 -6.69
N ASP A 135 22.81 -8.25 -6.31
CA ASP A 135 22.82 -9.48 -7.10
C ASP A 135 21.44 -10.11 -7.09
N TYR A 136 20.79 -10.21 -5.91
CA TYR A 136 19.41 -10.65 -5.82
C TYR A 136 18.48 -9.80 -6.71
N LEU A 137 18.61 -8.47 -6.65
CA LEU A 137 17.77 -7.58 -7.45
C LEU A 137 18.01 -7.78 -8.95
N ARG A 138 19.26 -7.95 -9.35
CA ARG A 138 19.65 -8.21 -10.74
C ARG A 138 19.06 -9.54 -11.22
N GLU A 139 19.24 -10.62 -10.48
CA GLU A 139 18.70 -11.93 -10.79
C GLU A 139 17.17 -11.92 -10.85
N LEU A 140 16.50 -11.13 -10.02
CA LEU A 140 15.05 -10.96 -10.04
C LEU A 140 14.55 -10.33 -11.35
N VAL A 141 15.27 -9.35 -11.92
CA VAL A 141 14.74 -8.54 -13.02
C VAL A 141 15.35 -8.85 -14.40
N VAL A 142 16.54 -9.46 -14.44
CA VAL A 142 17.25 -9.79 -15.67
C VAL A 142 17.12 -11.29 -15.94
N ASP A 143 16.86 -11.67 -17.17
CA ASP A 143 16.83 -13.08 -17.59
C ASP A 143 18.25 -13.61 -17.88
N GLY A 144 18.38 -14.93 -18.07
CA GLY A 144 19.65 -15.58 -18.39
C GLY A 144 20.29 -15.16 -19.72
N ARG A 145 19.63 -14.31 -20.53
CA ARG A 145 20.12 -13.76 -21.80
C ARG A 145 20.54 -12.30 -21.66
N GLY A 146 20.47 -11.72 -20.46
CA GLY A 146 20.78 -10.32 -20.19
C GLY A 146 19.65 -9.34 -20.51
N GLY A 147 18.46 -9.82 -20.89
CA GLY A 147 17.28 -9.00 -21.12
C GLY A 147 16.46 -8.79 -19.83
N LEU A 148 15.62 -7.74 -19.80
CA LEU A 148 14.70 -7.52 -18.68
C LEU A 148 13.49 -8.47 -18.77
N ARG A 149 13.38 -9.44 -17.87
CA ARG A 149 12.15 -10.23 -17.66
C ARG A 149 11.06 -9.43 -16.93
N LEU A 150 11.48 -8.45 -16.12
CA LEU A 150 10.60 -7.49 -15.44
C LEU A 150 10.98 -6.07 -15.85
N GLN A 151 10.27 -5.47 -16.78
CA GLN A 151 10.55 -4.11 -17.26
C GLN A 151 10.25 -3.02 -16.22
N ARG A 152 9.41 -3.33 -15.23
CA ARG A 152 9.03 -2.46 -14.14
C ARG A 152 8.87 -3.27 -12.87
N VAL A 153 9.32 -2.71 -11.75
CA VAL A 153 9.13 -3.29 -10.42
C VAL A 153 8.69 -2.23 -9.42
N SER A 154 7.93 -2.64 -8.42
CA SER A 154 7.57 -1.78 -7.30
C SER A 154 7.90 -2.48 -5.99
N PHE A 155 8.54 -1.75 -5.09
CA PHE A 155 8.92 -2.25 -3.78
C PHE A 155 8.49 -1.28 -2.69
N ALA A 156 7.94 -1.81 -1.61
CA ALA A 156 7.71 -1.09 -0.37
C ALA A 156 8.68 -1.65 0.69
N ALA A 157 9.70 -0.87 0.99
CA ALA A 157 10.75 -1.27 1.91
C ALA A 157 10.49 -0.76 3.33
N HIS A 158 10.47 -1.68 4.28
CA HIS A 158 10.22 -1.40 5.67
C HIS A 158 11.52 -1.13 6.42
N PHE A 159 11.64 0.07 6.97
CA PHE A 159 12.79 0.51 7.75
C PHE A 159 12.32 1.25 9.00
N ASP A 160 12.45 0.61 10.14
CA ASP A 160 12.29 1.24 11.45
C ASP A 160 13.25 0.67 12.48
N SER A 161 13.47 1.40 13.56
CA SER A 161 14.36 1.02 14.65
C SER A 161 13.80 -0.12 15.53
N LEU A 162 12.58 -0.58 15.25
CA LEU A 162 11.92 -1.69 15.97
C LEU A 162 12.34 -3.05 15.39
N MET A 163 12.99 -3.06 14.22
CA MET A 163 13.48 -4.26 13.54
C MET A 163 14.82 -4.70 14.12
N ARG A 164 14.98 -6.01 14.31
CA ARG A 164 16.19 -6.65 14.85
C ARG A 164 16.75 -7.66 13.85
N GLY A 165 18.08 -7.75 13.78
CA GLY A 165 18.77 -8.77 12.97
C GLY A 165 19.24 -8.31 11.60
N ARG A 166 19.03 -7.03 11.21
CA ARG A 166 19.50 -6.47 9.94
C ARG A 166 21.03 -6.55 9.85
N ARG A 167 21.55 -6.97 8.70
CA ARG A 167 23.01 -6.98 8.45
C ARG A 167 23.58 -5.57 8.60
N GLY A 168 24.59 -5.41 9.47
CA GLY A 168 25.23 -4.11 9.74
C GLY A 168 24.49 -3.17 10.68
N ALA A 169 23.24 -3.49 11.08
CA ALA A 169 22.48 -2.76 12.09
C ALA A 169 21.57 -3.71 12.90
N VAL A 170 22.19 -4.63 13.64
CA VAL A 170 21.48 -5.72 14.33
C VAL A 170 20.44 -5.20 15.35
N ARG A 171 20.74 -4.11 16.03
CA ARG A 171 19.87 -3.49 17.04
C ARG A 171 19.94 -1.96 16.93
N PRO A 172 19.35 -1.36 15.90
CA PRO A 172 19.32 0.09 15.77
C PRO A 172 18.58 0.72 16.96
N ARG A 173 19.08 1.83 17.48
CA ARG A 173 18.50 2.58 18.60
C ARG A 173 17.72 3.78 18.12
N THR A 174 18.08 4.29 16.94
CA THR A 174 17.47 5.47 16.33
C THR A 174 17.15 5.22 14.87
N GLU A 175 16.20 5.99 14.34
CA GLU A 175 15.87 5.96 12.92
C GLU A 175 17.01 6.46 12.05
N ALA A 176 17.85 7.38 12.57
CA ALA A 176 18.99 7.92 11.85
C ALA A 176 20.05 6.84 11.53
N GLU A 177 20.25 5.85 12.39
CA GLU A 177 21.14 4.72 12.13
C GLU A 177 20.77 3.90 10.89
N LEU A 178 19.49 3.99 10.48
CA LEU A 178 18.98 3.29 9.29
C LEU A 178 19.09 4.12 7.99
N HIS A 179 19.45 5.39 8.06
CA HIS A 179 19.59 6.22 6.85
C HIS A 179 20.60 5.70 5.82
N PRO A 180 21.75 5.11 6.20
CA PRO A 180 22.64 4.48 5.23
C PRO A 180 21.98 3.33 4.45
N PHE A 181 21.18 2.50 5.12
CA PHE A 181 20.47 1.37 4.50
C PHE A 181 19.35 1.86 3.57
N ARG A 182 18.59 2.90 3.98
CA ARG A 182 17.57 3.55 3.15
C ARG A 182 18.17 4.11 1.86
N ARG A 183 19.34 4.78 1.96
CA ARG A 183 20.08 5.30 0.78
C ARG A 183 20.58 4.18 -0.12
N ARG A 184 21.23 3.16 0.46
CA ARG A 184 21.73 2.00 -0.28
C ARG A 184 20.61 1.30 -1.05
N PHE A 185 19.45 1.11 -0.43
CA PHE A 185 18.30 0.50 -1.08
C PHE A 185 17.89 1.27 -2.35
N VAL A 186 17.74 2.57 -2.27
CA VAL A 186 17.42 3.40 -3.46
C VAL A 186 18.55 3.35 -4.49
N GLN A 187 19.80 3.34 -4.04
CA GLN A 187 20.97 3.35 -4.91
C GLN A 187 21.06 2.09 -5.77
N MET A 188 20.77 0.90 -5.22
CA MET A 188 20.73 -0.36 -6.00
C MET A 188 19.79 -0.27 -7.20
N PHE A 189 18.60 0.31 -7.02
CA PHE A 189 17.65 0.50 -8.11
C PHE A 189 18.10 1.55 -9.12
N ARG A 190 18.75 2.61 -8.69
CA ARG A 190 19.32 3.63 -9.59
C ARG A 190 20.42 3.07 -10.48
N GLU A 191 21.33 2.30 -9.91
CA GLU A 191 22.42 1.64 -10.62
C GLU A 191 21.87 0.67 -11.65
N LEU A 192 20.98 -0.22 -11.24
CA LEU A 192 20.38 -1.19 -12.14
C LEU A 192 19.55 -0.53 -13.25
N ARG A 193 18.86 0.57 -12.96
CA ARG A 193 18.18 1.38 -13.98
C ARG A 193 19.16 1.98 -14.99
N ALA A 194 20.28 2.50 -14.52
CA ALA A 194 21.28 3.09 -15.41
C ALA A 194 21.87 2.07 -16.40
N GLU A 195 22.02 0.82 -15.96
CA GLU A 195 22.55 -0.27 -16.77
C GLU A 195 21.51 -0.86 -17.74
N THR A 196 20.28 -1.04 -17.28
CA THR A 196 19.28 -1.87 -17.96
C THR A 196 18.05 -1.13 -18.49
N GLY A 197 17.86 0.13 -18.08
CA GLY A 197 16.63 0.88 -18.37
C GLY A 197 15.43 0.47 -17.51
N LEU A 198 15.62 -0.35 -16.46
CA LEU A 198 14.58 -0.77 -15.53
C LEU A 198 13.77 0.42 -15.00
N ARG A 199 12.46 0.32 -15.04
CA ARG A 199 11.57 1.28 -14.36
C ARG A 199 11.22 0.77 -12.97
N TYR A 200 11.24 1.65 -11.97
CA TYR A 200 10.91 1.26 -10.61
C TYR A 200 10.06 2.31 -9.88
N TYR A 201 9.33 1.83 -8.88
CA TYR A 201 8.63 2.64 -7.88
C TYR A 201 9.02 2.14 -6.50
N LEU A 202 9.46 3.05 -5.63
CA LEU A 202 9.91 2.72 -4.28
C LEU A 202 9.05 3.46 -3.25
N ALA A 203 8.47 2.69 -2.33
CA ALA A 203 7.84 3.18 -1.12
C ALA A 203 8.73 2.90 0.10
N HIS A 204 8.72 3.81 1.06
CA HIS A 204 9.32 3.64 2.37
C HIS A 204 8.20 3.41 3.38
N ASN A 205 8.26 2.33 4.15
CA ASN A 205 7.33 2.03 5.23
C ASN A 205 8.04 2.11 6.58
N MET A 206 7.30 2.53 7.62
CA MET A 206 7.79 2.63 8.98
C MET A 206 6.67 2.34 9.98
N THR A 207 6.86 1.36 10.87
CA THR A 207 5.99 1.18 12.03
C THR A 207 6.31 2.23 13.10
N VAL A 208 5.29 2.84 13.66
CA VAL A 208 5.41 3.90 14.66
C VAL A 208 4.84 3.45 16.00
N THR A 209 5.65 3.61 17.05
CA THR A 209 5.32 3.38 18.45
C THR A 209 5.76 4.59 19.28
N PRO A 210 5.46 4.69 20.57
CA PRO A 210 5.98 5.77 21.41
C PRO A 210 7.52 5.88 21.38
N ALA A 211 8.23 4.78 21.12
CA ALA A 211 9.69 4.75 21.10
C ALA A 211 10.32 5.52 19.92
N ASN A 212 9.61 5.63 18.79
CA ASN A 212 10.14 6.28 17.59
C ASN A 212 9.23 7.37 16.99
N LEU A 213 8.09 7.67 17.61
CA LEU A 213 7.19 8.74 17.16
C LEU A 213 7.92 10.08 17.05
N GLY A 214 8.73 10.44 18.07
CA GLY A 214 9.50 11.68 18.06
C GLY A 214 10.60 11.75 16.96
N GLN A 215 10.85 10.66 16.24
CA GLN A 215 11.82 10.59 15.17
C GLN A 215 11.17 10.61 13.76
N VAL A 216 9.84 10.61 13.67
CA VAL A 216 9.10 10.62 12.39
C VAL A 216 9.43 11.87 11.58
N ALA A 217 9.40 13.05 12.19
CA ALA A 217 9.66 14.32 11.51
C ALA A 217 11.10 14.37 10.93
N GLU A 218 12.09 13.93 11.68
CA GLU A 218 13.48 13.83 11.17
C GLU A 218 13.59 12.80 10.06
N THR A 219 12.95 11.65 10.21
CA THR A 219 12.91 10.61 9.18
C THR A 219 12.33 11.13 7.88
N VAL A 220 11.22 11.88 7.93
CA VAL A 220 10.63 12.52 6.74
C VAL A 220 11.64 13.45 6.07
N ARG A 221 12.26 14.37 6.83
CA ARG A 221 13.26 15.31 6.31
C ARG A 221 14.45 14.61 5.65
N ALA A 222 14.92 13.52 6.26
CA ALA A 222 16.07 12.77 5.76
C ALA A 222 15.74 11.89 4.54
N VAL A 223 14.56 11.25 4.49
CA VAL A 223 14.19 10.26 3.48
C VAL A 223 13.62 10.89 2.21
N VAL A 224 12.88 11.98 2.34
CA VAL A 224 12.31 12.71 1.17
C VAL A 224 13.36 12.96 0.08
N PRO A 225 14.57 13.45 0.33
CA PRO A 225 15.56 13.66 -0.72
C PRO A 225 16.19 12.37 -1.27
N MET A 226 16.06 11.23 -0.63
CA MET A 226 16.72 9.98 -1.04
C MET A 226 16.20 9.41 -2.36
N GLY A 227 14.92 9.63 -2.69
CA GLY A 227 14.37 9.21 -3.98
C GLY A 227 13.25 8.18 -3.90
N TYR A 228 12.67 7.96 -2.75
CA TYR A 228 11.40 7.27 -2.61
C TYR A 228 10.27 8.10 -3.23
N SER A 229 9.26 7.43 -3.78
CA SER A 229 8.06 8.06 -4.36
C SER A 229 6.88 8.09 -3.39
N MET A 230 6.99 7.37 -2.28
CA MET A 230 5.98 7.29 -1.22
C MET A 230 6.65 7.08 0.12
N MET A 231 6.09 7.69 1.16
CA MET A 231 6.38 7.35 2.55
C MET A 231 5.08 6.97 3.24
N SER A 232 5.06 5.78 3.82
CA SER A 232 3.93 5.24 4.56
C SER A 232 4.33 4.96 6.00
N PHE A 233 3.47 5.35 6.94
CA PHE A 233 3.67 5.16 8.37
C PHE A 233 2.51 4.35 8.93
N GLN A 234 2.80 3.39 9.81
CA GLN A 234 1.81 2.55 10.44
C GLN A 234 1.89 2.71 11.96
N PRO A 235 0.95 3.41 12.61
CA PRO A 235 0.76 3.25 14.05
C PRO A 235 0.66 1.78 14.39
N ALA A 236 1.39 1.34 15.42
CA ALA A 236 1.37 -0.06 15.84
C ALA A 236 -0.03 -0.47 16.28
N ALA A 237 -0.47 -1.66 15.87
CA ALA A 237 -1.74 -2.24 16.28
C ALA A 237 -1.52 -3.66 16.81
N HIS A 238 -2.28 -4.04 17.82
CA HIS A 238 -2.29 -5.42 18.31
C HIS A 238 -3.02 -6.33 17.32
N VAL A 239 -2.34 -7.35 16.84
CA VAL A 239 -2.87 -8.30 15.84
C VAL A 239 -2.90 -9.74 16.35
N GLY A 240 -2.96 -9.92 17.68
CA GLY A 240 -3.20 -11.21 18.32
C GLY A 240 -1.97 -11.99 18.79
N ASP A 241 -0.75 -11.44 18.76
CA ASP A 241 0.43 -12.07 19.37
C ASP A 241 1.04 -11.21 20.48
N ASP A 242 0.69 -11.51 21.73
CA ASP A 242 1.13 -10.75 22.91
C ASP A 242 2.66 -10.80 23.14
N ARG A 243 3.36 -11.77 22.60
CA ARG A 243 4.82 -11.91 22.75
C ARG A 243 5.60 -10.76 22.12
N ARG A 244 4.99 -10.05 21.17
CA ARG A 244 5.60 -8.94 20.43
C ARG A 244 4.83 -7.64 20.63
N TRP A 245 3.93 -7.59 21.61
CA TRP A 245 3.09 -6.45 21.90
C TRP A 245 3.46 -5.77 23.23
N ARG A 246 3.23 -4.48 23.32
CA ARG A 246 3.29 -3.69 24.54
C ARG A 246 2.07 -2.76 24.60
N GLU A 247 1.45 -2.65 25.75
CA GLU A 247 0.22 -1.87 25.91
C GLU A 247 0.41 -0.37 25.62
N ASP A 248 1.62 0.17 25.89
CA ASP A 248 1.94 1.56 25.59
C ASP A 248 1.90 1.87 24.06
N TYR A 249 1.95 0.87 23.19
CA TYR A 249 1.85 1.10 21.74
C TYR A 249 0.50 1.68 21.32
N ARG A 250 -0.58 1.43 22.08
CA ARG A 250 -1.91 2.01 21.84
C ARG A 250 -1.98 3.53 22.05
N GLN A 251 -0.94 4.14 22.63
CA GLN A 251 -0.85 5.60 22.82
C GLN A 251 -0.53 6.37 21.55
N VAL A 252 -0.21 5.69 20.44
CA VAL A 252 0.09 6.33 19.16
C VAL A 252 -1.00 6.00 18.16
N GLY A 253 -1.76 7.01 17.77
CA GLY A 253 -2.79 6.92 16.76
C GLY A 253 -2.40 7.58 15.43
N ILE A 254 -3.36 7.63 14.53
CA ILE A 254 -3.17 8.20 13.19
C ILE A 254 -2.93 9.72 13.24
N ASP A 255 -3.52 10.41 14.23
CA ASP A 255 -3.43 11.87 14.37
C ASP A 255 -2.02 12.31 14.80
N GLU A 256 -1.43 11.63 15.78
CA GLU A 256 -0.09 11.91 16.26
C GLU A 256 0.96 11.66 15.16
N VAL A 257 0.81 10.57 14.42
CA VAL A 257 1.73 10.24 13.33
C VAL A 257 1.58 11.24 12.18
N TRP A 258 0.35 11.65 11.85
CA TRP A 258 0.13 12.66 10.81
C TRP A 258 0.71 14.02 11.20
N ALA A 259 0.54 14.46 12.43
CA ALA A 259 1.13 15.71 12.93
C ALA A 259 2.67 15.69 12.85
N ALA A 260 3.31 14.58 13.25
CA ALA A 260 4.76 14.42 13.14
C ALA A 260 5.25 14.40 11.68
N LEU A 261 4.45 13.82 10.75
CA LEU A 261 4.72 13.87 9.31
C LEU A 261 4.67 15.32 8.80
N GLU A 262 3.65 16.09 9.14
CA GLU A 262 3.51 17.50 8.75
C GLU A 262 4.66 18.35 9.26
N GLU A 263 5.11 18.12 10.50
CA GLU A 263 6.33 18.75 11.07
C GLU A 263 7.56 18.41 10.20
N GLY A 264 7.68 17.16 9.77
CA GLY A 264 8.78 16.72 8.90
C GLY A 264 8.77 17.36 7.53
N VAL A 265 7.59 17.56 6.94
CA VAL A 265 7.40 18.24 5.66
C VAL A 265 7.58 19.76 5.80
N GLY A 266 7.35 20.30 7.00
CA GLY A 266 7.47 21.71 7.31
C GLY A 266 6.24 22.56 6.99
N HIS A 267 5.14 21.94 6.62
CA HIS A 267 3.85 22.59 6.39
C HIS A 267 2.72 21.55 6.39
N ARG A 268 1.48 22.02 6.43
CA ARG A 268 0.29 21.16 6.35
C ARG A 268 0.34 20.27 5.09
N VAL A 269 -0.03 19.00 5.28
CA VAL A 269 -0.14 17.99 4.23
C VAL A 269 -1.60 17.55 4.13
N PRO A 270 -2.41 18.20 3.28
CA PRO A 270 -3.84 17.93 3.22
C PRO A 270 -4.09 16.55 2.58
N TRP A 271 -4.84 15.70 3.26
CA TRP A 271 -5.27 14.39 2.79
C TRP A 271 -6.76 14.37 2.40
N GLU A 272 -7.53 15.31 2.90
CA GLU A 272 -9.00 15.33 2.80
C GLU A 272 -9.51 15.50 1.37
N GLY A 273 -8.66 16.03 0.48
CA GLY A 273 -9.03 16.29 -0.93
C GLY A 273 -9.34 15.02 -1.74
N LEU A 274 -8.76 13.90 -1.36
CA LEU A 274 -8.89 12.64 -2.08
C LEU A 274 -8.84 11.47 -1.09
N GLN A 275 -9.88 11.35 -0.29
CA GLN A 275 -10.04 10.30 0.72
C GLN A 275 -10.81 9.10 0.17
N PHE A 276 -10.33 7.90 0.46
CA PHE A 276 -11.02 6.65 0.20
C PHE A 276 -10.87 5.71 1.41
N GLY A 277 -11.89 4.90 1.66
CA GLY A 277 -12.02 4.15 2.91
C GLY A 277 -12.32 5.04 4.12
N ASP A 278 -12.14 4.50 5.30
CA ASP A 278 -12.38 5.21 6.56
C ASP A 278 -11.15 6.04 6.95
N PRO A 279 -11.28 7.36 7.21
CA PRO A 279 -10.15 8.23 7.56
C PRO A 279 -9.49 7.89 8.90
N ARG A 280 -10.13 7.07 9.73
CA ARG A 280 -9.51 6.50 10.95
C ARG A 280 -8.56 5.34 10.63
N CYS A 281 -8.66 4.76 9.43
CA CYS A 281 -7.83 3.64 8.98
C CYS A 281 -6.75 4.08 8.00
N ASN A 282 -7.05 5.06 7.14
CA ASN A 282 -6.17 5.46 6.07
C ASN A 282 -6.28 6.95 5.79
N ARG A 283 -5.13 7.63 5.72
CA ARG A 283 -5.00 9.00 5.20
C ARG A 283 -3.91 9.02 4.16
N THR A 284 -4.22 9.49 2.98
CA THR A 284 -3.26 9.55 1.87
C THR A 284 -3.25 10.95 1.25
N ALA A 285 -2.10 11.60 1.27
CA ALA A 285 -1.88 12.87 0.62
C ALA A 285 -1.07 12.71 -0.66
N TRP A 286 -1.70 13.00 -1.77
CA TRP A 286 -1.09 12.93 -3.09
C TRP A 286 -0.43 14.25 -3.45
N GLY A 287 0.83 14.20 -3.84
CA GLY A 287 1.58 15.39 -4.17
C GLY A 287 2.79 15.14 -5.05
N ALA A 288 3.55 16.20 -5.26
CA ALA A 288 4.82 16.16 -5.96
C ALA A 288 5.85 17.04 -5.26
N LEU A 289 7.10 16.65 -5.33
CA LEU A 289 8.22 17.51 -4.96
C LEU A 289 8.58 18.37 -6.16
N VAL A 290 8.71 19.67 -5.93
CA VAL A 290 9.20 20.65 -6.90
C VAL A 290 10.34 21.42 -6.25
N ASP A 291 11.57 21.15 -6.65
CA ASP A 291 12.78 21.65 -5.99
C ASP A 291 12.79 21.38 -4.48
N GLY A 292 12.51 20.16 -4.10
CA GLY A 292 12.53 19.72 -2.71
C GLY A 292 11.32 20.16 -1.86
N ARG A 293 10.45 21.04 -2.36
CA ARG A 293 9.21 21.43 -1.68
C ARG A 293 8.07 20.51 -2.12
N TRP A 294 7.36 19.93 -1.16
CA TRP A 294 6.16 19.16 -1.45
C TRP A 294 4.97 20.07 -1.80
N VAL A 295 4.20 19.69 -2.81
CA VAL A 295 3.03 20.43 -3.29
C VAL A 295 1.89 19.44 -3.48
N PRO A 296 0.70 19.68 -2.87
CA PRO A 296 -0.45 18.78 -3.02
C PRO A 296 -1.01 18.84 -4.45
N VAL A 297 -1.53 17.69 -4.91
CA VAL A 297 -2.29 17.60 -6.18
C VAL A 297 -3.59 18.38 -6.09
N LEU A 298 -4.25 18.31 -4.93
CA LEU A 298 -5.52 18.99 -4.65
C LEU A 298 -5.42 19.75 -3.32
N ASP A 299 -6.05 20.93 -3.28
CA ASP A 299 -6.30 21.67 -2.06
C ASP A 299 -7.76 21.43 -1.64
N PRO A 300 -8.02 20.79 -0.49
CA PRO A 300 -9.39 20.52 -0.02
C PRO A 300 -10.17 21.78 0.35
N HIS A 301 -9.50 22.92 0.52
CA HIS A 301 -10.13 24.21 0.81
C HIS A 301 -10.42 25.01 -0.46
N ASP A 302 -9.96 24.60 -1.63
CA ASP A 302 -10.28 25.25 -2.90
C ASP A 302 -11.42 24.49 -3.59
N ALA A 303 -12.60 25.10 -3.63
CA ALA A 303 -13.79 24.52 -4.26
C ALA A 303 -13.56 24.20 -5.75
N ARG A 304 -12.62 24.87 -6.44
CA ARG A 304 -12.28 24.60 -7.84
C ARG A 304 -11.51 23.30 -7.98
N ASP A 305 -10.63 23.00 -7.04
CA ASP A 305 -9.89 21.72 -6.99
C ASP A 305 -10.85 20.55 -6.70
N LEU A 306 -11.76 20.75 -5.75
CA LEU A 306 -12.77 19.73 -5.44
C LEU A 306 -13.71 19.48 -6.64
N ALA A 307 -14.14 20.54 -7.34
CA ALA A 307 -14.93 20.39 -8.55
C ALA A 307 -14.17 19.70 -9.69
N ALA A 308 -12.85 19.96 -9.81
CA ALA A 308 -12.01 19.27 -10.79
C ALA A 308 -11.86 17.78 -10.44
N ARG A 309 -11.66 17.45 -9.15
CA ARG A 309 -11.63 16.08 -8.64
C ARG A 309 -12.93 15.34 -8.96
N ASP A 310 -14.07 15.92 -8.58
CA ASP A 310 -15.37 15.28 -8.76
C ASP A 310 -15.63 14.99 -10.25
N ARG A 311 -15.34 15.94 -11.09
CA ARG A 311 -15.48 15.79 -12.54
C ARG A 311 -14.53 14.76 -13.14
N PHE A 312 -13.29 14.70 -12.62
CA PHE A 312 -12.36 13.65 -13.00
C PHE A 312 -12.88 12.27 -12.62
N LEU A 313 -13.38 12.10 -11.41
CA LEU A 313 -13.94 10.81 -10.95
C LEU A 313 -15.18 10.41 -11.76
N ASP A 314 -16.07 11.36 -12.06
CA ASP A 314 -17.29 11.11 -12.82
C ASP A 314 -17.01 10.67 -14.27
N HIS A 315 -16.10 11.37 -14.95
CA HIS A 315 -15.89 11.16 -16.37
C HIS A 315 -14.71 10.24 -16.71
N PHE A 316 -13.67 10.22 -15.88
CA PHE A 316 -12.46 9.43 -16.09
C PHE A 316 -12.36 8.20 -15.17
N GLY A 317 -13.28 8.01 -14.24
CA GLY A 317 -13.28 6.89 -13.30
C GLY A 317 -13.32 5.51 -13.95
N GLY A 318 -13.76 5.42 -15.22
CA GLY A 318 -13.71 4.20 -16.03
C GLY A 318 -12.40 4.01 -16.83
N VAL A 319 -11.45 4.96 -16.77
CA VAL A 319 -10.20 4.91 -17.51
C VAL A 319 -9.11 4.29 -16.63
N ALA A 320 -8.56 3.17 -17.08
CA ALA A 320 -7.41 2.56 -16.41
C ALA A 320 -6.12 3.31 -16.82
N PHE A 321 -5.53 4.05 -15.89
CA PHE A 321 -4.26 4.76 -16.12
C PHE A 321 -3.07 3.83 -15.95
N THR A 322 -3.07 2.99 -14.93
CA THR A 322 -2.00 2.03 -14.64
C THR A 322 -2.03 0.87 -15.65
N GLY A 323 -0.88 0.50 -16.17
CA GLY A 323 -0.75 -0.62 -17.09
C GLY A 323 -1.24 -0.35 -18.52
N THR A 324 -1.83 0.81 -18.81
CA THR A 324 -2.26 1.18 -20.16
C THR A 324 -1.09 1.81 -20.93
N ALA A 325 -0.86 1.37 -22.16
CA ALA A 325 0.15 1.95 -23.04
C ALA A 325 -0.15 3.45 -23.30
N PRO A 326 0.87 4.35 -23.33
CA PRO A 326 0.65 5.78 -23.45
C PRO A 326 -0.20 6.20 -24.66
N ALA A 327 0.00 5.58 -25.82
CA ALA A 327 -0.81 5.87 -27.00
C ALA A 327 -2.28 5.51 -26.82
N LEU A 328 -2.56 4.33 -26.22
CA LEU A 328 -3.91 3.90 -25.92
C LEU A 328 -4.56 4.77 -24.85
N LEU A 329 -3.78 5.18 -23.83
CA LEU A 329 -4.26 6.10 -22.80
C LEU A 329 -4.66 7.45 -23.43
N LEU A 330 -3.84 7.99 -24.32
CA LEU A 330 -4.18 9.21 -25.04
C LEU A 330 -5.49 9.07 -25.83
N VAL A 331 -5.70 7.97 -26.54
CA VAL A 331 -6.95 7.69 -27.27
C VAL A 331 -8.14 7.66 -26.30
N LYS A 332 -8.00 6.99 -25.14
CA LYS A 332 -9.06 6.93 -24.12
C LYS A 332 -9.39 8.32 -23.57
N VAL A 333 -8.36 9.11 -23.26
CA VAL A 333 -8.53 10.49 -22.76
C VAL A 333 -9.21 11.37 -23.81
N LEU A 334 -8.77 11.32 -25.06
CA LEU A 334 -9.39 12.07 -26.14
C LEU A 334 -10.85 11.66 -26.38
N ARG A 335 -11.17 10.37 -26.25
CA ARG A 335 -12.55 9.89 -26.33
C ARG A 335 -13.43 10.48 -25.22
N VAL A 336 -12.95 10.52 -23.97
CA VAL A 336 -13.67 11.15 -22.86
C VAL A 336 -13.86 12.64 -23.15
N LEU A 337 -12.81 13.36 -23.52
CA LEU A 337 -12.87 14.80 -23.82
C LEU A 337 -13.80 15.12 -25.00
N ARG A 338 -13.95 14.21 -25.98
CA ARG A 338 -14.92 14.39 -27.08
C ARG A 338 -16.37 14.42 -26.56
N HIS A 339 -16.67 13.60 -25.55
CA HIS A 339 -18.02 13.55 -24.93
C HIS A 339 -18.19 14.62 -23.86
N HIS A 340 -17.11 15.08 -23.26
CA HIS A 340 -17.11 16.06 -22.18
C HIS A 340 -16.09 17.19 -22.48
N PRO A 341 -16.30 18.03 -23.52
CA PRO A 341 -15.30 19.01 -23.95
C PRO A 341 -14.98 20.07 -22.89
N GLY A 342 -15.90 20.34 -21.98
CA GLY A 342 -15.68 21.25 -20.85
C GLY A 342 -14.61 20.76 -19.85
N ASP A 343 -14.26 19.48 -19.86
CA ASP A 343 -13.26 18.93 -18.95
C ASP A 343 -11.84 19.44 -19.27
N ALA A 344 -11.58 19.75 -20.53
CA ALA A 344 -10.31 20.35 -20.91
C ALA A 344 -10.08 21.71 -20.22
N ALA A 345 -11.14 22.55 -20.15
CA ALA A 345 -11.06 23.83 -19.45
C ALA A 345 -10.90 23.66 -17.93
N VAL A 346 -11.56 22.65 -17.34
CA VAL A 346 -11.40 22.32 -15.92
C VAL A 346 -9.98 21.82 -15.63
N ALA A 347 -9.45 20.92 -16.46
CA ALA A 347 -8.09 20.42 -16.34
C ALA A 347 -7.04 21.54 -16.46
N LEU A 348 -7.24 22.49 -17.40
CA LEU A 348 -6.35 23.63 -17.56
C LEU A 348 -6.39 24.57 -16.34
N ARG A 349 -7.57 24.84 -15.80
CA ARG A 349 -7.71 25.63 -14.56
C ARG A 349 -7.03 24.95 -13.38
N TRP A 350 -7.27 23.65 -13.19
CA TRP A 350 -6.59 22.87 -12.17
C TRP A 350 -5.05 22.91 -12.34
N ALA A 351 -4.54 22.69 -13.56
CA ALA A 351 -3.11 22.75 -13.84
C ALA A 351 -2.52 24.14 -13.50
N THR A 352 -3.27 25.23 -13.82
CA THR A 352 -2.86 26.60 -13.47
C THR A 352 -2.77 26.77 -11.95
N LEU A 353 -3.72 26.25 -11.19
CA LEU A 353 -3.70 26.29 -9.72
C LEU A 353 -2.53 25.46 -9.16
N ALA A 354 -2.31 24.26 -9.67
CA ALA A 354 -1.19 23.41 -9.28
C ALA A 354 0.17 24.09 -9.54
N VAL A 355 0.34 24.71 -10.71
CA VAL A 355 1.55 25.49 -11.05
C VAL A 355 1.74 26.68 -10.10
N ARG A 356 0.67 27.39 -9.74
CA ARG A 356 0.74 28.51 -8.77
C ARG A 356 1.17 28.00 -7.39
N ARG A 357 0.60 26.90 -6.89
CA ARG A 357 0.99 26.27 -5.63
C ARG A 357 2.45 25.83 -5.63
N ALA A 358 2.95 25.39 -6.77
CA ALA A 358 4.36 25.01 -6.96
C ALA A 358 5.34 26.20 -7.02
N GLY A 359 4.85 27.44 -6.93
CA GLY A 359 5.66 28.66 -6.99
C GLY A 359 5.79 29.29 -8.36
N GLY A 360 4.88 28.94 -9.29
CA GLY A 360 4.75 29.53 -10.62
C GLY A 360 5.47 28.79 -11.74
N LEU A 361 5.13 29.14 -12.98
CA LEU A 361 5.56 28.42 -14.19
C LEU A 361 7.09 28.38 -14.34
N ARG A 362 7.78 29.48 -14.06
CA ARG A 362 9.26 29.54 -14.15
C ARG A 362 9.93 28.52 -13.24
N ARG A 363 9.45 28.38 -12.00
CA ARG A 363 9.97 27.41 -11.05
C ARG A 363 9.70 25.98 -11.51
N VAL A 364 8.48 25.67 -11.95
CA VAL A 364 8.11 24.33 -12.42
C VAL A 364 8.95 23.92 -13.64
N ILE A 365 9.12 24.82 -14.64
CA ILE A 365 9.96 24.57 -15.81
C ILE A 365 11.43 24.38 -15.39
N GLY A 366 11.95 25.25 -14.53
CA GLY A 366 13.32 25.14 -14.03
C GLY A 366 13.55 23.82 -13.28
N ALA A 367 12.63 23.43 -12.41
CA ALA A 367 12.68 22.18 -11.68
C ALA A 367 12.58 20.97 -12.62
N ALA A 368 11.70 21.01 -13.62
CA ALA A 368 11.58 19.95 -14.62
C ALA A 368 12.86 19.76 -15.43
N ARG A 369 13.51 20.85 -15.86
CA ARG A 369 14.79 20.80 -16.57
C ARG A 369 15.93 20.23 -15.72
N ARG A 370 15.91 20.44 -14.41
CA ARG A 370 16.88 19.85 -13.47
C ARG A 370 16.53 18.43 -13.04
N GLY A 371 15.37 17.89 -13.45
CA GLY A 371 14.89 16.58 -13.01
C GLY A 371 14.48 16.53 -11.51
N THR A 372 14.15 17.69 -10.93
CA THR A 372 13.77 17.82 -9.50
C THR A 372 12.26 17.82 -9.28
N VAL A 373 11.46 17.56 -10.33
CA VAL A 373 10.02 17.28 -10.21
C VAL A 373 9.82 15.80 -10.12
N ARG A 374 9.24 15.31 -9.03
CA ARG A 374 8.92 13.90 -8.86
C ARG A 374 7.69 13.69 -7.98
N PRO A 375 6.89 12.62 -8.23
CA PRO A 375 5.78 12.31 -7.35
C PRO A 375 6.29 12.00 -5.93
N MET A 376 5.49 12.38 -4.93
CA MET A 376 5.71 12.01 -3.54
C MET A 376 4.35 11.93 -2.84
N THR A 377 4.01 10.73 -2.41
CA THR A 377 2.79 10.43 -1.66
C THR A 377 3.15 10.23 -0.19
N PHE A 378 2.36 10.79 0.70
CA PHE A 378 2.42 10.50 2.13
C PHE A 378 1.18 9.71 2.52
N GLU A 379 1.38 8.68 3.33
CA GLU A 379 0.30 7.82 3.81
C GLU A 379 0.49 7.48 5.29
N VAL A 380 -0.60 7.48 6.03
CA VAL A 380 -0.66 6.85 7.36
C VAL A 380 -1.76 5.81 7.32
N HIS A 381 -1.38 4.56 7.55
CA HIS A 381 -2.27 3.42 7.52
C HIS A 381 -2.35 2.78 8.90
N SER A 382 -3.53 2.79 9.52
CA SER A 382 -3.76 2.29 10.88
C SER A 382 -4.62 1.03 10.86
N PHE A 383 -4.04 -0.10 11.27
CA PHE A 383 -4.80 -1.31 11.54
C PHE A 383 -5.63 -1.16 12.81
N MET A 384 -6.72 -1.92 12.89
CA MET A 384 -7.54 -1.99 14.08
C MET A 384 -7.01 -3.04 15.06
N ASP A 385 -7.29 -2.84 16.35
CA ASP A 385 -6.90 -3.76 17.41
C ASP A 385 -7.65 -5.09 17.31
N ALA A 386 -6.92 -6.19 17.44
CA ALA A 386 -7.46 -7.55 17.35
C ALA A 386 -8.59 -7.82 18.38
N ALA A 387 -8.53 -7.19 19.56
CA ALA A 387 -9.56 -7.31 20.57
C ALA A 387 -10.94 -6.81 20.10
N GLN A 388 -10.96 -5.82 19.22
CA GLN A 388 -12.20 -5.29 18.62
C GLN A 388 -12.55 -6.01 17.31
N VAL A 389 -11.54 -6.34 16.50
CA VAL A 389 -11.73 -6.96 15.18
C VAL A 389 -12.35 -8.34 15.30
N GLY A 390 -11.89 -9.19 16.21
CA GLY A 390 -12.39 -10.56 16.37
C GLY A 390 -13.90 -10.62 16.63
N PRO A 391 -14.42 -10.00 17.69
CA PRO A 391 -15.86 -9.98 17.98
C PRO A 391 -16.68 -9.31 16.88
N ALA A 392 -16.20 -8.20 16.31
CA ALA A 392 -16.90 -7.49 15.23
C ALA A 392 -17.01 -8.36 13.97
N TRP A 393 -15.92 -9.07 13.60
CA TRP A 393 -15.88 -9.96 12.46
C TRP A 393 -16.79 -11.18 12.65
N GLU A 394 -16.83 -11.80 13.84
CA GLU A 394 -17.71 -12.90 14.15
C GLU A 394 -19.20 -12.51 13.97
N LEU A 395 -19.61 -11.35 14.49
CA LEU A 395 -20.95 -10.83 14.28
C LEU A 395 -21.25 -10.58 12.80
N MET A 396 -20.30 -10.03 12.03
CA MET A 396 -20.44 -9.84 10.58
C MET A 396 -20.61 -11.16 9.84
N GLN A 397 -19.89 -12.23 10.22
CA GLN A 397 -20.05 -13.56 9.64
C GLN A 397 -21.47 -14.12 9.86
N ARG A 398 -22.08 -13.77 10.97
CA ARG A 398 -23.46 -14.16 11.33
C ARG A 398 -24.52 -13.21 10.76
N GLY A 399 -24.11 -12.14 10.07
CA GLY A 399 -25.03 -11.12 9.55
C GLY A 399 -25.68 -10.27 10.63
N VAL A 400 -25.03 -10.15 11.80
CA VAL A 400 -25.57 -9.43 12.97
C VAL A 400 -24.87 -8.08 13.10
N ALA A 401 -25.65 -7.01 13.16
CA ALA A 401 -25.12 -5.70 13.53
C ALA A 401 -24.91 -5.65 15.06
N ALA A 402 -23.74 -5.17 15.48
CA ALA A 402 -23.45 -5.05 16.90
C ALA A 402 -24.35 -4.01 17.56
N GLU A 403 -24.81 -4.29 18.79
CA GLU A 403 -25.53 -3.33 19.62
C GLU A 403 -24.57 -2.33 20.26
N ASP A 404 -23.40 -2.84 20.67
CA ASP A 404 -22.32 -2.01 21.20
C ASP A 404 -21.80 -1.02 20.16
N PRO A 405 -21.74 0.30 20.47
CA PRO A 405 -21.36 1.33 19.51
C PRO A 405 -19.91 1.18 19.00
N GLU A 406 -18.97 0.70 19.81
CA GLU A 406 -17.57 0.54 19.42
C GLU A 406 -17.40 -0.64 18.46
N LEU A 407 -18.05 -1.76 18.76
CA LEU A 407 -18.08 -2.91 17.86
C LEU A 407 -18.80 -2.58 16.56
N ARG A 408 -19.86 -1.80 16.59
CA ARG A 408 -20.54 -1.31 15.40
C ARG A 408 -19.63 -0.42 14.55
N ALA A 409 -18.93 0.51 15.17
CA ALA A 409 -17.95 1.35 14.49
C ALA A 409 -16.82 0.51 13.86
N THR A 410 -16.40 -0.57 14.52
CA THR A 410 -15.44 -1.52 13.98
C THR A 410 -16.00 -2.30 12.77
N GLN A 411 -17.26 -2.75 12.82
CA GLN A 411 -17.92 -3.36 11.67
C GLN A 411 -18.00 -2.41 10.47
N GLU A 412 -18.34 -1.14 10.71
CA GLU A 412 -18.38 -0.12 9.66
C GLU A 412 -17.01 0.10 9.02
N ARG A 413 -15.95 0.16 9.83
CA ARG A 413 -14.56 0.27 9.36
C ARG A 413 -14.14 -0.96 8.54
N LEU A 414 -14.47 -2.17 9.00
CA LEU A 414 -14.22 -3.40 8.26
C LEU A 414 -14.96 -3.40 6.91
N ALA A 415 -16.22 -2.97 6.91
CA ALA A 415 -17.03 -2.88 5.70
C ALA A 415 -16.50 -1.83 4.70
N ALA A 416 -15.92 -0.73 5.20
CA ALA A 416 -15.31 0.32 4.39
C ALA A 416 -13.86 0.02 3.98
N CYS A 417 -13.30 -1.10 4.39
CA CYS A 417 -11.90 -1.41 4.16
C CYS A 417 -11.59 -1.53 2.66
N THR A 418 -10.62 -0.74 2.21
CA THR A 418 -10.13 -0.76 0.82
C THR A 418 -8.95 -1.70 0.63
N TYR A 419 -8.40 -2.26 1.71
CA TYR A 419 -7.32 -3.23 1.69
C TYR A 419 -7.84 -4.62 2.05
N THR A 420 -7.80 -5.54 1.10
CA THR A 420 -8.42 -6.87 1.25
C THR A 420 -7.53 -7.99 0.71
N MET A 421 -7.76 -9.20 1.20
CA MET A 421 -7.19 -10.47 0.73
C MET A 421 -8.27 -11.32 0.07
N ALA A 422 -7.87 -12.11 -0.91
CA ALA A 422 -8.78 -12.98 -1.65
C ALA A 422 -8.71 -14.42 -1.12
N HIS A 423 -9.86 -14.98 -0.78
CA HIS A 423 -10.04 -16.36 -0.37
C HIS A 423 -10.89 -17.11 -1.42
N PRO A 424 -10.26 -17.60 -2.51
CA PRO A 424 -10.99 -18.28 -3.58
C PRO A 424 -11.72 -19.54 -3.08
N GLU A 425 -11.16 -20.24 -2.10
CA GLU A 425 -11.73 -21.46 -1.50
C GLU A 425 -13.04 -21.21 -0.74
N THR A 426 -13.20 -20.04 -0.15
CA THR A 426 -14.44 -19.65 0.55
C THR A 426 -15.32 -18.69 -0.29
N GLY A 427 -14.81 -18.22 -1.44
CA GLY A 427 -15.49 -17.26 -2.28
C GLY A 427 -15.62 -15.85 -1.68
N ARG A 428 -14.66 -15.44 -0.82
CA ARG A 428 -14.73 -14.20 -0.05
C ARG A 428 -13.55 -13.26 -0.36
N LEU A 429 -13.81 -11.96 -0.15
CA LEU A 429 -12.77 -10.94 0.02
C LEU A 429 -12.78 -10.52 1.49
N VAL A 430 -11.65 -10.66 2.16
CA VAL A 430 -11.51 -10.44 3.60
C VAL A 430 -10.75 -9.15 3.85
N PRO A 431 -11.26 -8.22 4.68
CA PRO A 431 -10.53 -7.03 5.11
C PRO A 431 -9.20 -7.39 5.79
N ALA A 432 -8.14 -6.64 5.52
CA ALA A 432 -6.80 -6.93 6.03
C ALA A 432 -6.74 -7.06 7.56
N CYS A 433 -7.48 -6.22 8.30
CA CYS A 433 -7.55 -6.36 9.76
C CYS A 433 -8.13 -7.70 10.19
N ALA A 434 -9.20 -8.18 9.55
CA ALA A 434 -9.77 -9.49 9.86
C ALA A 434 -8.83 -10.63 9.45
N GLN A 435 -8.13 -10.49 8.33
CA GLN A 435 -7.10 -11.44 7.91
C GLN A 435 -6.03 -11.60 8.98
N HIS A 436 -5.37 -10.49 9.32
CA HIS A 436 -4.20 -10.54 10.21
C HIS A 436 -4.56 -10.86 11.66
N SER A 437 -5.70 -10.38 12.16
CA SER A 437 -6.09 -10.56 13.56
C SER A 437 -6.85 -11.86 13.83
N VAL A 438 -7.46 -12.47 12.81
CA VAL A 438 -8.33 -13.64 13.00
C VAL A 438 -7.84 -14.85 12.20
N LEU A 439 -7.67 -14.68 10.87
CA LEU A 439 -7.44 -15.82 9.99
C LEU A 439 -5.97 -16.27 9.93
N ASP A 440 -5.01 -15.34 9.98
CA ASP A 440 -3.58 -15.67 9.88
C ASP A 440 -3.11 -16.65 10.96
N VAL A 441 -3.71 -16.62 12.14
CA VAL A 441 -3.36 -17.55 13.25
C VAL A 441 -3.62 -18.99 12.84
N GLU A 442 -4.80 -19.27 12.27
CA GLU A 442 -5.19 -20.60 11.81
C GLU A 442 -4.43 -20.98 10.53
N GLU A 443 -4.35 -20.09 9.55
CA GLU A 443 -3.62 -20.31 8.29
C GLU A 443 -2.14 -20.64 8.54
N ASN A 444 -1.48 -19.89 9.42
CA ASN A 444 -0.08 -20.16 9.79
C ASN A 444 0.08 -21.51 10.50
N ALA A 445 -0.92 -21.96 11.27
CA ALA A 445 -0.91 -23.29 11.87
C ALA A 445 -1.04 -24.39 10.81
N GLN A 446 -1.87 -24.15 9.78
CA GLN A 446 -1.99 -25.07 8.64
C GLN A 446 -0.73 -25.09 7.78
N LEU A 447 -0.14 -23.93 7.50
CA LEU A 447 1.11 -23.81 6.74
C LEU A 447 2.27 -24.54 7.44
N ARG A 448 2.35 -24.51 8.76
CA ARG A 448 3.38 -25.29 9.50
C ARG A 448 3.26 -26.80 9.27
N LYS A 449 2.05 -27.33 9.08
CA LYS A 449 1.82 -28.74 8.75
C LYS A 449 2.13 -29.03 7.29
N LEU A 450 1.75 -28.12 6.39
CA LEU A 450 1.95 -28.27 4.96
C LEU A 450 3.43 -28.08 4.56
N LEU A 451 4.09 -27.10 5.12
CA LEU A 451 5.44 -26.67 4.79
C LEU A 451 6.34 -26.67 6.06
N PRO A 452 6.60 -27.83 6.68
CA PRO A 452 7.45 -27.90 7.85
C PRO A 452 8.90 -27.51 7.51
N LEU A 453 9.63 -26.93 8.49
CA LEU A 453 11.05 -26.56 8.31
C LEU A 453 11.93 -27.79 8.04
N THR A 454 11.63 -28.91 8.69
CA THR A 454 12.34 -30.18 8.52
C THR A 454 11.40 -31.14 7.82
N VAL A 455 11.76 -31.59 6.65
CA VAL A 455 11.12 -32.75 6.04
C VAL A 455 11.69 -33.96 6.75
N LEU A 456 10.89 -34.60 7.56
CA LEU A 456 11.23 -35.92 8.09
C LEU A 456 11.25 -36.88 6.89
N GLY A 457 12.46 -37.24 6.45
CA GLY A 457 12.69 -38.24 5.40
C GLY A 457 12.24 -39.64 5.80
#